data_8ce49da582993ba28ceaae355e6f595b
#
_entry.id   8ce49da582993ba28ceaae355e6f595b
#
_cell.length_a   1.000
_cell.length_b   1.000
_cell.length_c   1.000
_cell.angle_alpha   90.00
_cell.angle_beta   90.00
_cell.angle_gamma   90.00
#
_symmetry.space_group_name_H-M   'P 1'
#
loop_
_entity.id
_entity.type
_entity.pdbx_description
1 polymer ?
#
loop_
_entity_poly.entity_id
_entity_poly.type
_entity_poly.pdbx_seq_one_letter_code
_entity_poly.pdbx_strand_id
1 'polypeptide(L)'
;MASCSGAIRGAGVGDAISPEFPAAQPLVLDLGCGNGVFLAGLAALRPDWNVLGIEKKDYRVRQARRRAGNLNNARIAHGEVIEVLSDLPLSSIARVYLLFSDPWPKRRHAVRRLVQPEFAALLGTRLRPDGIFSFASDSPEYAEWAEDVFRADRWQISAWELPPDWPPTEFEQRFVSAGVQIRRFQANR
;
A
#
# COMPACT_ATOMS: atom_id res chain seq x y z
N MET A 1 -31.11 -0.68 6.83
CA MET A 1 -30.06 -1.59 6.35
C MET A 1 -29.81 -1.23 4.88
N ALA A 2 -28.84 -0.40 4.61
CA ALA A 2 -28.48 0.00 3.25
C ALA A 2 -27.35 -0.93 2.78
N SER A 3 -27.65 -1.76 1.78
CA SER A 3 -26.71 -2.61 1.07
C SER A 3 -25.74 -1.73 0.29
N CYS A 4 -24.50 -1.59 0.74
CA CYS A 4 -23.40 -0.98 -0.03
C CYS A 4 -22.88 -2.00 -1.05
N SER A 5 -23.66 -2.26 -2.08
CA SER A 5 -23.18 -2.89 -3.31
C SER A 5 -22.60 -1.81 -4.23
N GLY A 6 -21.44 -1.29 -3.88
CA GLY A 6 -20.68 -0.34 -4.69
C GLY A 6 -19.70 -1.08 -5.57
N ALA A 7 -20.12 -1.50 -6.77
CA ALA A 7 -19.17 -1.91 -7.81
C ALA A 7 -18.30 -0.70 -8.17
N ILE A 8 -16.98 -0.83 -7.98
CA ILE A 8 -16.02 0.18 -8.39
C ILE A 8 -15.95 0.19 -9.92
N ARG A 9 -16.64 1.13 -10.55
CA ARG A 9 -16.61 1.37 -12.00
C ARG A 9 -15.69 2.56 -12.27
N GLY A 10 -14.42 2.31 -12.55
CA GLY A 10 -13.51 3.29 -13.14
C GLY A 10 -13.53 3.17 -14.66
N ALA A 11 -14.00 4.18 -15.37
CA ALA A 11 -13.82 4.28 -16.80
C ALA A 11 -12.41 4.78 -17.08
N GLY A 12 -11.52 3.94 -17.66
CA GLY A 12 -10.28 4.41 -18.24
C GLY A 12 -9.00 3.67 -17.89
N VAL A 13 -9.00 2.69 -16.99
CA VAL A 13 -7.83 1.83 -16.75
C VAL A 13 -8.18 0.45 -17.27
N GLY A 14 -7.56 0.06 -18.38
CA GLY A 14 -7.77 -1.24 -19.02
C GLY A 14 -7.55 -2.38 -18.03
N ASP A 15 -8.49 -3.32 -17.94
CA ASP A 15 -8.56 -4.45 -17.01
C ASP A 15 -8.48 -4.06 -15.53
N ALA A 16 -9.39 -3.17 -15.22
CA ALA A 16 -9.68 -2.63 -13.91
C ALA A 16 -9.74 -3.67 -12.79
N ILE A 17 -9.52 -3.16 -11.62
CA ILE A 17 -9.93 -3.70 -10.34
C ILE A 17 -10.93 -4.84 -10.53
N SER A 18 -10.41 -6.03 -10.68
CA SER A 18 -11.15 -7.24 -10.94
C SER A 18 -11.83 -7.74 -9.66
N PRO A 19 -12.78 -8.65 -9.79
CA PRO A 19 -14.10 -8.61 -9.20
C PRO A 19 -14.12 -8.86 -7.70
N GLU A 20 -15.16 -8.34 -7.13
CA GLU A 20 -15.80 -8.65 -5.83
C GLU A 20 -14.92 -9.34 -4.77
N PHE A 21 -14.40 -8.52 -3.86
CA PHE A 21 -13.99 -8.99 -2.55
C PHE A 21 -15.22 -9.41 -1.73
N PRO A 22 -15.09 -10.37 -0.79
CA PRO A 22 -16.14 -10.67 0.18
C PRO A 22 -16.56 -9.39 0.91
N ALA A 23 -17.83 -9.04 0.83
CA ALA A 23 -18.36 -7.71 1.08
C ALA A 23 -18.18 -7.13 2.50
N ALA A 24 -17.77 -7.91 3.48
CA ALA A 24 -17.73 -7.49 4.88
C ALA A 24 -16.30 -7.32 5.46
N GLN A 25 -15.27 -7.58 4.67
CA GLN A 25 -13.89 -7.57 5.16
C GLN A 25 -13.23 -6.21 5.00
N PRO A 26 -12.35 -5.79 5.95
CA PRO A 26 -11.58 -4.55 5.83
C PRO A 26 -10.71 -4.55 4.56
N LEU A 27 -10.74 -3.45 3.82
CA LEU A 27 -9.87 -3.24 2.65
C LEU A 27 -8.48 -2.80 3.10
N VAL A 28 -7.46 -3.50 2.62
CA VAL A 28 -6.04 -3.25 2.90
C VAL A 28 -5.29 -3.09 1.59
N LEU A 29 -4.45 -2.06 1.49
CA LEU A 29 -3.69 -1.78 0.28
C LEU A 29 -2.20 -2.07 0.45
N ASP A 30 -1.60 -2.67 -0.58
CA ASP A 30 -0.15 -2.80 -0.78
C ASP A 30 0.26 -1.94 -1.98
N LEU A 31 0.80 -0.74 -1.72
CA LEU A 31 1.13 0.25 -2.76
C LEU A 31 2.49 -0.06 -3.38
N GLY A 32 2.49 -0.33 -4.68
CA GLY A 32 3.69 -0.80 -5.38
C GLY A 32 4.02 -2.24 -4.99
N CYS A 33 3.04 -3.12 -4.98
CA CYS A 33 3.15 -4.51 -4.47
C CYS A 33 4.22 -5.37 -5.18
N GLY A 34 4.83 -4.86 -6.23
CA GLY A 34 5.91 -5.53 -6.94
C GLY A 34 5.47 -6.90 -7.48
N ASN A 35 6.27 -7.92 -7.15
CA ASN A 35 5.97 -9.30 -7.54
C ASN A 35 4.97 -10.01 -6.61
N GLY A 36 4.41 -9.31 -5.62
CA GLY A 36 3.34 -9.79 -4.74
C GLY A 36 3.76 -10.73 -3.61
N VAL A 37 5.05 -10.75 -3.21
CA VAL A 37 5.51 -11.60 -2.09
C VAL A 37 4.82 -11.19 -0.79
N PHE A 38 4.90 -9.92 -0.45
CA PHE A 38 4.26 -9.39 0.75
C PHE A 38 2.74 -9.50 0.68
N LEU A 39 2.14 -9.07 -0.42
CA LEU A 39 0.69 -9.15 -0.66
C LEU A 39 0.14 -10.55 -0.41
N ALA A 40 0.74 -11.58 -1.03
CA ALA A 40 0.27 -12.95 -0.89
C ALA A 40 0.48 -13.49 0.53
N GLY A 41 1.63 -13.17 1.15
CA GLY A 41 1.89 -13.52 2.54
C GLY A 41 0.89 -12.88 3.50
N LEU A 42 0.60 -11.59 3.31
CA LEU A 42 -0.37 -10.86 4.12
C LEU A 42 -1.79 -11.42 3.95
N ALA A 43 -2.20 -11.68 2.72
CA ALA A 43 -3.53 -12.25 2.46
C ALA A 43 -3.70 -13.67 3.05
N ALA A 44 -2.64 -14.47 3.03
CA ALA A 44 -2.65 -15.79 3.67
C ALA A 44 -2.68 -15.69 5.21
N LEU A 45 -1.92 -14.76 5.79
CA LEU A 45 -1.89 -14.50 7.23
C LEU A 45 -3.21 -13.94 7.75
N ARG A 46 -3.88 -13.11 6.94
CA ARG A 46 -5.10 -12.40 7.31
C ARG A 46 -6.25 -12.72 6.36
N PRO A 47 -6.82 -13.93 6.47
CA PRO A 47 -7.96 -14.32 5.64
C PRO A 47 -9.22 -13.48 5.90
N ASP A 48 -9.26 -12.75 6.99
CA ASP A 48 -10.29 -11.78 7.39
C ASP A 48 -10.11 -10.38 6.75
N TRP A 49 -9.09 -10.16 5.94
CA TRP A 49 -8.82 -8.90 5.21
C TRP A 49 -8.96 -9.10 3.71
N ASN A 50 -9.43 -8.06 3.02
CA ASN A 50 -9.34 -7.96 1.57
C ASN A 50 -8.06 -7.20 1.21
N VAL A 51 -7.10 -7.85 0.58
CA VAL A 51 -5.80 -7.26 0.25
C VAL A 51 -5.73 -6.91 -1.24
N LEU A 52 -5.61 -5.61 -1.54
CA LEU A 52 -5.47 -5.09 -2.90
C LEU A 52 -4.04 -4.57 -3.11
N GLY A 53 -3.29 -5.23 -3.99
CA GLY A 53 -2.00 -4.73 -4.47
C GLY A 53 -2.18 -3.80 -5.66
N ILE A 54 -1.39 -2.72 -5.69
CA ILE A 54 -1.33 -1.81 -6.83
C ILE A 54 0.08 -1.85 -7.40
N GLU A 55 0.21 -2.13 -8.69
CA GLU A 55 1.51 -2.17 -9.38
C GLU A 55 1.37 -1.68 -10.81
N LYS A 56 2.31 -0.86 -11.28
CA LYS A 56 2.29 -0.26 -12.63
C LYS A 56 3.05 -1.06 -13.69
N LYS A 57 3.99 -1.90 -13.27
CA LYS A 57 4.80 -2.68 -14.21
C LYS A 57 4.09 -3.99 -14.58
N ASP A 58 3.62 -4.09 -15.78
CA ASP A 58 2.84 -5.23 -16.29
C ASP A 58 3.49 -6.61 -15.98
N TYR A 59 4.82 -6.77 -16.15
CA TYR A 59 5.49 -8.03 -15.82
C TYR A 59 5.40 -8.38 -14.31
N ARG A 60 5.42 -7.37 -13.41
CA ARG A 60 5.27 -7.56 -11.97
C ARG A 60 3.82 -7.88 -11.61
N VAL A 61 2.87 -7.21 -12.24
CA VAL A 61 1.44 -7.53 -12.10
C VAL A 61 1.18 -9.00 -12.41
N ARG A 62 1.72 -9.51 -13.53
CA ARG A 62 1.60 -10.94 -13.88
C ARG A 62 2.22 -11.86 -12.83
N GLN A 63 3.38 -11.48 -12.27
CA GLN A 63 4.00 -12.24 -11.18
C GLN A 63 3.16 -12.23 -9.91
N ALA A 64 2.66 -11.06 -9.50
CA ALA A 64 1.82 -10.89 -8.33
C ALA A 64 0.52 -11.67 -8.44
N ARG A 65 -0.16 -11.61 -9.60
CA ARG A 65 -1.38 -12.40 -9.87
C ARG A 65 -1.12 -13.91 -9.78
N ARG A 66 0.00 -14.41 -10.33
CA ARG A 66 0.38 -15.83 -10.19
C ARG A 66 0.63 -16.22 -8.73
N ARG A 67 1.28 -15.34 -7.96
CA ARG A 67 1.59 -15.59 -6.55
C ARG A 67 0.36 -15.53 -5.66
N ALA A 68 -0.54 -14.59 -5.91
CA ALA A 68 -1.85 -14.54 -5.25
C ALA A 68 -2.68 -15.81 -5.53
N GLY A 69 -2.52 -16.38 -6.72
CA GLY A 69 -3.09 -17.69 -7.06
C GLY A 69 -4.58 -17.79 -6.73
N ASN A 70 -4.91 -18.74 -5.85
CA ASN A 70 -6.29 -19.04 -5.43
C ASN A 70 -6.70 -18.32 -4.14
N LEU A 71 -5.94 -17.34 -3.66
CA LEU A 71 -6.34 -16.57 -2.48
C LEU A 71 -7.58 -15.71 -2.81
N ASN A 72 -8.69 -16.05 -2.20
CA ASN A 72 -9.98 -15.39 -2.47
C ASN A 72 -10.01 -13.94 -2.01
N ASN A 73 -9.14 -13.57 -1.08
CA ASN A 73 -9.03 -12.26 -0.46
C ASN A 73 -7.86 -11.40 -0.99
N ALA A 74 -7.21 -11.81 -2.09
CA ALA A 74 -6.12 -11.06 -2.74
C ALA A 74 -6.51 -10.64 -4.16
N ARG A 75 -6.24 -9.38 -4.50
CA ARG A 75 -6.45 -8.82 -5.85
C ARG A 75 -5.28 -7.92 -6.23
N ILE A 76 -5.03 -7.76 -7.53
CA ILE A 76 -3.99 -6.88 -8.03
C ILE A 76 -4.58 -5.96 -9.09
N ALA A 77 -4.52 -4.65 -8.83
CA ALA A 77 -4.81 -3.59 -9.78
C ALA A 77 -3.54 -3.24 -10.56
N HIS A 78 -3.67 -3.16 -11.88
CA HIS A 78 -2.61 -2.68 -12.75
C HIS A 78 -2.83 -1.18 -13.01
N GLY A 79 -1.94 -0.33 -12.51
CA GLY A 79 -2.05 1.13 -12.68
C GLY A 79 -1.10 1.91 -11.77
N GLU A 80 -1.13 3.21 -11.92
CA GLU A 80 -0.43 4.14 -11.04
C GLU A 80 -1.19 4.26 -9.72
N VAL A 81 -0.42 4.34 -8.61
CA VAL A 81 -0.98 4.36 -7.26
C VAL A 81 -1.99 5.49 -7.06
N ILE A 82 -1.67 6.70 -7.54
CA ILE A 82 -2.53 7.88 -7.36
C ILE A 82 -3.86 7.71 -8.09
N GLU A 83 -3.84 7.18 -9.31
CA GLU A 83 -5.04 6.95 -10.11
C GLU A 83 -5.97 5.95 -9.42
N VAL A 84 -5.43 4.75 -9.09
CA VAL A 84 -6.22 3.70 -8.43
C VAL A 84 -6.75 4.20 -7.07
N LEU A 85 -5.92 4.89 -6.29
CA LEU A 85 -6.33 5.42 -4.99
C LEU A 85 -7.45 6.46 -5.13
N SER A 86 -7.42 7.29 -6.18
CA SER A 86 -8.46 8.30 -6.45
C SER A 86 -9.81 7.68 -6.80
N ASP A 87 -9.82 6.49 -7.39
CA ASP A 87 -11.04 5.78 -7.77
C ASP A 87 -11.68 5.00 -6.60
N LEU A 88 -10.96 4.80 -5.50
CA LEU A 88 -11.50 4.11 -4.33
C LEU A 88 -12.51 4.99 -3.58
N PRO A 89 -13.54 4.41 -2.95
CA PRO A 89 -14.50 5.16 -2.15
C PRO A 89 -13.85 5.92 -0.98
N LEU A 90 -14.46 7.04 -0.58
CA LEU A 90 -14.06 7.77 0.62
C LEU A 90 -14.19 6.89 1.86
N SER A 91 -13.27 7.03 2.81
CA SER A 91 -13.29 6.34 4.11
C SER A 91 -13.51 4.81 3.98
N SER A 92 -12.94 4.20 2.94
CA SER A 92 -13.12 2.76 2.68
C SER A 92 -11.94 1.89 3.10
N ILE A 93 -10.75 2.47 3.25
CA ILE A 93 -9.51 1.74 3.44
C ILE A 93 -9.18 1.64 4.92
N ALA A 94 -8.95 0.42 5.41
CA ALA A 94 -8.59 0.18 6.81
C ALA A 94 -7.07 0.31 7.04
N ARG A 95 -6.24 -0.17 6.09
CA ARG A 95 -4.78 -0.12 6.21
C ARG A 95 -4.14 0.08 4.85
N VAL A 96 -3.00 0.79 4.86
CA VAL A 96 -2.19 1.01 3.67
C VAL A 96 -0.73 0.74 4.00
N TYR A 97 -0.08 -0.04 3.17
CA TYR A 97 1.34 -0.33 3.24
C TYR A 97 2.06 0.27 2.04
N LEU A 98 3.13 1.02 2.30
CA LEU A 98 4.07 1.52 1.30
C LEU A 98 5.47 1.05 1.71
N LEU A 99 5.94 -0.03 1.08
CA LEU A 99 7.13 -0.74 1.48
C LEU A 99 8.20 -0.63 0.40
N PHE A 100 9.34 -0.02 0.74
CA PHE A 100 10.52 0.07 -0.12
C PHE A 100 10.25 0.67 -1.51
N SER A 101 9.40 1.70 -1.55
CA SER A 101 9.20 2.47 -2.77
C SER A 101 10.46 3.25 -3.15
N ASP A 102 10.61 3.58 -4.44
CA ASP A 102 11.81 4.24 -4.96
C ASP A 102 12.14 5.53 -4.19
N PRO A 103 13.31 5.63 -3.52
CA PRO A 103 13.64 6.76 -2.64
C PRO A 103 14.11 8.00 -3.40
N TRP A 104 14.48 7.86 -4.70
CA TRP A 104 14.98 8.94 -5.53
C TRP A 104 16.02 9.80 -4.81
N PRO A 105 17.25 9.31 -4.57
CA PRO A 105 18.23 9.93 -3.64
C PRO A 105 18.76 11.28 -4.12
N LYS A 106 18.68 11.59 -5.43
CA LYS A 106 19.11 12.90 -5.94
C LYS A 106 18.03 13.94 -5.64
N ARG A 107 18.36 15.05 -4.97
CA ARG A 107 17.43 16.13 -4.62
C ARG A 107 16.52 16.59 -5.76
N ARG A 108 17.07 16.75 -6.98
CA ARG A 108 16.28 17.11 -8.17
C ARG A 108 15.24 16.07 -8.57
N HIS A 109 15.31 14.85 -8.05
CA HIS A 109 14.38 13.77 -8.31
C HIS A 109 13.38 13.53 -7.16
N ALA A 110 13.48 14.28 -6.06
CA ALA A 110 12.58 14.13 -4.91
C ALA A 110 11.09 14.30 -5.28
N VAL A 111 10.81 15.10 -6.30
CA VAL A 111 9.46 15.27 -6.88
C VAL A 111 8.86 13.97 -7.46
N ARG A 112 9.67 12.92 -7.65
CA ARG A 112 9.23 11.61 -8.14
C ARG A 112 8.88 10.64 -7.01
N ARG A 113 9.18 11.00 -5.76
CA ARG A 113 8.79 10.23 -4.59
C ARG A 113 7.27 10.14 -4.53
N LEU A 114 6.74 8.98 -4.20
CA LEU A 114 5.29 8.82 -4.09
C LEU A 114 4.72 9.65 -2.92
N VAL A 115 5.44 9.69 -1.79
CA VAL A 115 5.01 10.49 -0.64
C VAL A 115 5.30 11.97 -0.92
N GLN A 116 4.24 12.66 -1.32
CA GLN A 116 4.16 14.11 -1.52
C GLN A 116 2.97 14.64 -0.70
N PRO A 117 2.85 15.96 -0.47
CA PRO A 117 1.71 16.53 0.24
C PRO A 117 0.35 16.12 -0.36
N GLU A 118 0.25 16.08 -1.68
CA GLU A 118 -0.97 15.69 -2.39
C GLU A 118 -1.33 14.21 -2.16
N PHE A 119 -0.33 13.33 -2.03
CA PHE A 119 -0.54 11.93 -1.67
C PHE A 119 -1.09 11.81 -0.26
N ALA A 120 -0.50 12.51 0.74
CA ALA A 120 -0.97 12.47 2.12
C ALA A 120 -2.40 12.98 2.25
N ALA A 121 -2.72 14.09 1.57
CA ALA A 121 -4.06 14.64 1.53
C ALA A 121 -5.07 13.67 0.89
N LEU A 122 -4.76 13.09 -0.27
CA LEU A 122 -5.59 12.09 -0.95
C LEU A 122 -5.83 10.88 -0.05
N LEU A 123 -4.76 10.32 0.51
CA LEU A 123 -4.81 9.17 1.39
C LEU A 123 -5.73 9.42 2.59
N GLY A 124 -5.63 10.61 3.21
CA GLY A 124 -6.47 11.02 4.32
C GLY A 124 -7.97 11.03 4.00
N THR A 125 -8.35 11.22 2.73
CA THR A 125 -9.77 11.13 2.32
C THR A 125 -10.23 9.68 2.10
N ARG A 126 -9.31 8.76 1.83
CA ARG A 126 -9.61 7.35 1.50
C ARG A 126 -9.54 6.43 2.70
N LEU A 127 -8.66 6.74 3.67
CA LEU A 127 -8.59 6.00 4.91
C LEU A 127 -9.85 6.21 5.75
N ARG A 128 -10.23 5.15 6.46
CA ARG A 128 -11.24 5.21 7.52
C ARG A 128 -10.73 6.07 8.69
N PRO A 129 -11.60 6.57 9.57
CA PRO A 129 -11.16 7.31 10.76
C PRO A 129 -10.17 6.56 11.65
N ASP A 130 -10.27 5.23 11.69
CA ASP A 130 -9.36 4.31 12.41
C ASP A 130 -8.27 3.71 11.50
N GLY A 131 -8.16 4.22 10.28
CA GLY A 131 -7.25 3.71 9.27
C GLY A 131 -5.79 4.05 9.56
N ILE A 132 -4.89 3.15 9.17
CA ILE A 132 -3.45 3.28 9.42
C ILE A 132 -2.68 3.20 8.12
N PHE A 133 -1.78 4.15 7.91
CA PHE A 133 -0.73 4.07 6.91
C PHE A 133 0.56 3.55 7.54
N SER A 134 1.22 2.59 6.90
CA SER A 134 2.48 1.99 7.35
C SER A 134 3.53 2.15 6.26
N PHE A 135 4.68 2.66 6.64
CA PHE A 135 5.80 2.96 5.74
C PHE A 135 7.07 2.24 6.17
N ALA A 136 7.82 1.70 5.20
CA ALA A 136 9.16 1.17 5.42
C ALA A 136 10.09 1.55 4.27
N SER A 137 11.33 1.95 4.61
CA SER A 137 12.37 2.28 3.63
C SER A 137 13.77 1.94 4.16
N ASP A 138 14.65 1.56 3.24
CA ASP A 138 16.10 1.45 3.43
C ASP A 138 16.84 2.79 3.32
N SER A 139 16.14 3.86 2.92
CA SER A 139 16.66 5.22 2.81
C SER A 139 16.20 6.07 4.01
N PRO A 140 17.11 6.42 4.95
CA PRO A 140 16.79 7.31 6.07
C PRO A 140 16.25 8.67 5.59
N GLU A 141 16.86 9.26 4.56
CA GLU A 141 16.44 10.55 3.99
C GLU A 141 15.01 10.50 3.46
N TYR A 142 14.60 9.39 2.82
CA TYR A 142 13.23 9.27 2.34
C TYR A 142 12.24 9.03 3.49
N ALA A 143 12.65 8.30 4.52
CA ALA A 143 11.81 8.10 5.71
C ALA A 143 11.56 9.43 6.44
N GLU A 144 12.61 10.24 6.65
CA GLU A 144 12.48 11.59 7.24
C GLU A 144 11.57 12.49 6.40
N TRP A 145 11.78 12.53 5.09
CA TRP A 145 10.91 13.24 4.16
C TRP A 145 9.44 12.82 4.30
N ALA A 146 9.18 11.51 4.32
CA ALA A 146 7.82 10.98 4.42
C ALA A 146 7.18 11.37 5.76
N GLU A 147 7.90 11.24 6.87
CA GLU A 147 7.41 11.66 8.17
C GLU A 147 7.06 13.17 8.18
N ASP A 148 7.92 14.02 7.61
CA ASP A 148 7.68 15.47 7.57
C ASP A 148 6.44 15.82 6.75
N VAL A 149 6.22 15.16 5.61
CA VAL A 149 5.02 15.34 4.78
C VAL A 149 3.75 14.99 5.59
N PHE A 150 3.76 13.87 6.30
CA PHE A 150 2.59 13.46 7.08
C PHE A 150 2.37 14.38 8.30
N ARG A 151 3.44 14.79 9.02
CA ARG A 151 3.33 15.75 10.13
C ARG A 151 2.77 17.10 9.67
N ALA A 152 3.20 17.59 8.50
CA ALA A 152 2.70 18.84 7.95
C ALA A 152 1.20 18.81 7.65
N ASP A 153 0.64 17.64 7.31
CA ASP A 153 -0.80 17.41 7.12
C ASP A 153 -1.50 16.92 8.42
N ARG A 154 -0.87 17.13 9.58
CA ARG A 154 -1.43 16.87 10.92
C ARG A 154 -1.68 15.38 11.24
N TRP A 155 -0.94 14.47 10.60
CA TRP A 155 -0.98 13.07 10.96
C TRP A 155 -0.15 12.81 12.22
N GLN A 156 -0.62 11.89 13.06
CA GLN A 156 0.13 11.37 14.19
C GLN A 156 1.08 10.28 13.70
N ILE A 157 2.36 10.40 14.06
CA ILE A 157 3.40 9.43 13.70
C ILE A 157 3.78 8.61 14.91
N SER A 158 3.85 7.30 14.74
CA SER A 158 4.31 6.35 15.76
C SER A 158 5.32 5.34 15.18
N ALA A 159 6.11 4.72 16.03
CA ALA A 159 6.97 3.62 15.62
C ALA A 159 6.11 2.44 15.13
N TRP A 160 6.61 1.75 14.11
CA TRP A 160 5.97 0.53 13.62
C TRP A 160 6.86 -0.67 13.94
N GLU A 161 6.41 -1.46 14.90
CA GLU A 161 7.02 -2.75 15.25
C GLU A 161 6.30 -3.87 14.49
N LEU A 162 7.08 -4.74 13.84
CA LEU A 162 6.51 -5.85 13.09
C LEU A 162 6.17 -7.01 14.03
N PRO A 163 4.97 -7.60 13.89
CA PRO A 163 4.68 -8.89 14.54
C PRO A 163 5.68 -9.98 14.09
N PRO A 164 5.99 -10.97 14.93
CA PRO A 164 6.95 -12.00 14.62
C PRO A 164 6.64 -12.83 13.37
N ASP A 165 5.36 -12.99 13.05
CA ASP A 165 4.83 -13.73 11.91
C ASP A 165 4.57 -12.84 10.68
N TRP A 166 5.00 -11.55 10.73
CA TRP A 166 4.76 -10.62 9.64
C TRP A 166 5.47 -11.04 8.35
N PRO A 167 4.77 -11.13 7.20
CA PRO A 167 5.40 -11.55 5.97
C PRO A 167 6.41 -10.50 5.49
N PRO A 168 7.68 -10.88 5.29
CA PRO A 168 8.66 -9.92 4.79
C PRO A 168 8.45 -9.66 3.30
N THR A 169 8.85 -8.48 2.84
CA THR A 169 9.02 -8.23 1.42
C THR A 169 10.33 -8.87 0.91
N GLU A 170 10.45 -9.06 -0.40
CA GLU A 170 11.71 -9.50 -1.01
C GLU A 170 12.86 -8.50 -0.75
N PHE A 171 12.55 -7.20 -0.79
CA PHE A 171 13.51 -6.13 -0.49
C PHE A 171 13.95 -6.16 0.98
N GLU A 172 13.02 -6.36 1.90
CA GLU A 172 13.31 -6.44 3.33
C GLU A 172 14.27 -7.57 3.64
N GLN A 173 14.02 -8.77 3.12
CA GLN A 173 14.92 -9.91 3.29
C GLN A 173 16.32 -9.59 2.80
N ARG A 174 16.43 -8.98 1.62
CA ARG A 174 17.71 -8.57 1.03
C ARG A 174 18.43 -7.53 1.88
N PHE A 175 17.73 -6.49 2.35
CA PHE A 175 18.33 -5.41 3.12
C PHE A 175 18.76 -5.88 4.52
N VAL A 176 17.93 -6.67 5.20
CA VAL A 176 18.29 -7.28 6.49
C VAL A 176 19.51 -8.17 6.36
N SER A 177 19.57 -9.02 5.33
CA SER A 177 20.75 -9.88 5.06
C SER A 177 22.01 -9.06 4.75
N ALA A 178 21.88 -7.86 4.22
CA ALA A 178 22.98 -6.95 3.95
C ALA A 178 23.34 -6.03 5.14
N GLY A 179 22.68 -6.18 6.30
CA GLY A 179 22.89 -5.34 7.48
C GLY A 179 22.40 -3.90 7.33
N VAL A 180 21.53 -3.63 6.36
CA VAL A 180 20.94 -2.29 6.15
C VAL A 180 19.88 -2.03 7.20
N GLN A 181 19.96 -0.87 7.86
CA GLN A 181 18.96 -0.45 8.82
C GLN A 181 17.70 0.01 8.09
N ILE A 182 16.55 -0.58 8.45
CA ILE A 182 15.27 -0.21 7.89
C ILE A 182 14.55 0.76 8.82
N ARG A 183 14.11 1.89 8.27
CA ARG A 183 13.28 2.87 8.97
C ARG A 183 11.80 2.52 8.75
N ARG A 184 11.04 2.50 9.85
CA ARG A 184 9.60 2.17 9.81
C ARG A 184 8.82 3.13 10.68
N PHE A 185 7.66 3.55 10.19
CA PHE A 185 6.69 4.28 10.99
C PHE A 185 5.26 3.95 10.56
N GLN A 186 4.33 4.27 11.43
CA GLN A 186 2.89 4.31 11.14
C GLN A 186 2.39 5.74 11.27
N ALA A 187 1.36 6.06 10.49
CA ALA A 187 0.68 7.34 10.54
C ALA A 187 -0.84 7.12 10.54
N ASN A 188 -1.54 7.87 11.35
CA ASN A 188 -3.01 7.95 11.39
C ASN A 188 -3.45 9.40 11.56
N ARG A 189 -4.72 9.70 11.22
CA ARG A 189 -5.25 11.05 11.22
C ARG A 189 -6.30 11.23 12.32
#